data_4870edbe551772b308b0c2867a1366cc
#
_entry.id   4870edbe551772b308b0c2867a1366cc
#
_cell.length_a   1.000
_cell.length_b   1.000
_cell.length_c   1.000
_cell.angle_alpha   90.00
_cell.angle_beta   90.00
_cell.angle_gamma   90.00
#
_symmetry.space_group_name_H-M   'P 1'
#
loop_
_entity.id
_entity.type
_entity.pdbx_description
1 polymer ?
#
loop_
_entity_poly.entity_id
_entity_poly.type
_entity_poly.pdbx_seq_one_letter_code
_entity_poly.pdbx_strand_id
1 'polypeptide(L)'
;MTFSVVAFTDISHIDSQVWDKAFHQTGGPCLKHYFLLCLEQSNSVGKNTGWLPYHLGIKCENELIALLPGYIKTHSYGEYIFDHAWANAYAQHGINYYPKWINAIPFTPVTAQRIGWIEDVAQWQVLPQIIECIKAFLYDQHFSSVHFLFANHQEHQQLIQTPLLHRLSLQFEWRNQTYTDFDDFLGHCTSRKRRSIRKERKKIKQQQITIERLHGSKITPEHMRFFYDCYRVTYLKRSGHEGYLTHSFFEQLFAHFAKHML
;
A
#
# COMPACT_ATOMS: atom_id res chain seq x y z
N MET A 1 26.21 6.12 17.83
CA MET A 1 24.73 6.03 17.84
C MET A 1 24.35 4.57 17.89
N THR A 2 23.55 4.19 18.88
CA THR A 2 23.04 2.81 19.00
C THR A 2 21.60 2.78 18.53
N PHE A 3 21.30 1.95 17.53
CA PHE A 3 19.95 1.77 17.02
C PHE A 3 19.31 0.52 17.60
N SER A 4 18.02 0.58 17.87
CA SER A 4 17.19 -0.55 18.26
C SER A 4 15.84 -0.53 17.55
N VAL A 5 15.21 -1.69 17.45
CA VAL A 5 13.91 -1.86 16.81
C VAL A 5 12.87 -2.19 17.87
N VAL A 6 11.71 -1.57 17.78
CA VAL A 6 10.49 -1.94 18.54
C VAL A 6 9.40 -2.33 17.55
N ALA A 7 8.67 -3.40 17.86
CA ALA A 7 7.55 -3.85 17.03
C ALA A 7 6.22 -3.47 17.67
N PHE A 8 5.25 -3.08 16.84
CA PHE A 8 3.87 -2.80 17.21
C PHE A 8 2.95 -3.74 16.41
N THR A 9 2.22 -4.56 17.11
CA THR A 9 1.30 -5.55 16.50
C THR A 9 -0.10 -5.00 16.23
N ASP A 10 -0.30 -3.71 16.50
CA ASP A 10 -1.54 -2.96 16.26
C ASP A 10 -1.16 -1.50 16.08
N ILE A 11 -1.70 -0.85 15.03
CA ILE A 11 -1.41 0.56 14.73
C ILE A 11 -1.92 1.50 15.82
N SER A 12 -2.96 1.11 16.58
CA SER A 12 -3.52 1.89 17.66
C SER A 12 -2.54 2.11 18.84
N HIS A 13 -1.48 1.31 18.93
CA HIS A 13 -0.40 1.51 19.91
C HIS A 13 0.57 2.63 19.54
N ILE A 14 0.42 3.22 18.36
CA ILE A 14 1.24 4.34 17.89
C ILE A 14 0.37 5.60 17.87
N ASP A 15 0.87 6.69 18.43
CA ASP A 15 0.16 7.96 18.40
C ASP A 15 -0.08 8.42 16.95
N SER A 16 -1.33 8.73 16.64
CA SER A 16 -1.77 9.07 15.29
C SER A 16 -1.14 10.37 14.76
N GLN A 17 -0.86 11.33 15.62
CA GLN A 17 -0.22 12.59 15.22
C GLN A 17 1.26 12.38 14.93
N VAL A 18 1.94 11.55 15.72
CA VAL A 18 3.33 11.15 15.48
C VAL A 18 3.44 10.40 14.16
N TRP A 19 2.55 9.42 13.92
CA TRP A 19 2.50 8.68 12.65
C TRP A 19 2.25 9.59 11.46
N ASP A 20 1.19 10.38 11.50
CA ASP A 20 0.79 11.24 10.40
C ASP A 20 1.81 12.34 10.11
N LYS A 21 2.54 12.82 11.13
CA LYS A 21 3.67 13.75 10.96
C LYS A 21 4.84 13.06 10.25
N ALA A 22 5.18 11.83 10.62
CA ALA A 22 6.27 11.07 10.01
C ALA A 22 6.07 10.82 8.50
N PHE A 23 4.82 10.67 8.05
CA PHE A 23 4.46 10.38 6.66
C PHE A 23 3.83 11.56 5.90
N HIS A 24 3.94 12.80 6.39
CA HIS A 24 3.18 13.93 5.84
C HIS A 24 3.63 14.37 4.43
N GLN A 25 4.89 14.19 4.07
CA GLN A 25 5.44 14.77 2.82
C GLN A 25 5.02 14.03 1.56
N THR A 26 4.99 12.70 1.58
CA THR A 26 4.77 11.88 0.38
C THR A 26 3.84 10.68 0.63
N GLY A 27 3.22 10.63 1.81
CA GLY A 27 2.50 9.44 2.26
C GLY A 27 1.20 9.16 1.53
N GLY A 28 0.53 10.18 1.02
CA GLY A 28 -0.80 10.06 0.45
C GLY A 28 -1.85 9.56 1.46
N PRO A 29 -3.11 9.42 1.06
CA PRO A 29 -4.20 9.05 1.98
C PRO A 29 -4.07 7.63 2.56
N CYS A 30 -3.47 6.70 1.82
CA CYS A 30 -3.35 5.30 2.23
C CYS A 30 -2.28 5.04 3.31
N LEU A 31 -1.40 6.01 3.58
CA LEU A 31 -0.44 5.96 4.69
C LEU A 31 -0.90 6.70 5.95
N LYS A 32 -2.06 7.33 5.92
CA LYS A 32 -2.63 7.92 7.13
C LYS A 32 -2.87 6.86 8.19
N HIS A 33 -2.56 7.19 9.44
CA HIS A 33 -2.78 6.30 10.58
C HIS A 33 -4.18 5.70 10.56
N TYR A 34 -5.20 6.53 10.34
CA TYR A 34 -6.57 6.09 10.32
C TYR A 34 -6.89 5.10 9.19
N PHE A 35 -6.25 5.20 8.02
CA PHE A 35 -6.44 4.24 6.94
C PHE A 35 -5.96 2.83 7.35
N LEU A 36 -4.79 2.76 7.98
CA LEU A 36 -4.25 1.49 8.49
C LEU A 36 -5.11 0.96 9.63
N LEU A 37 -5.58 1.84 10.52
CA LEU A 37 -6.51 1.48 11.60
C LEU A 37 -7.81 0.89 11.06
N CYS A 38 -8.38 1.44 9.98
CA CYS A 38 -9.55 0.86 9.32
C CYS A 38 -9.28 -0.55 8.80
N LEU A 39 -8.10 -0.81 8.21
CA LEU A 39 -7.73 -2.15 7.76
C LEU A 39 -7.69 -3.16 8.91
N GLU A 40 -7.12 -2.77 10.04
CA GLU A 40 -6.98 -3.63 11.22
C GLU A 40 -8.31 -3.84 11.95
N GLN A 41 -9.03 -2.78 12.27
CA GLN A 41 -10.31 -2.86 12.98
C GLN A 41 -11.42 -3.55 12.19
N SER A 42 -11.37 -3.45 10.87
CA SER A 42 -12.33 -4.14 10.00
C SER A 42 -12.01 -5.62 9.78
N ASN A 43 -10.91 -6.14 10.32
CA ASN A 43 -10.39 -7.47 10.02
C ASN A 43 -10.10 -7.70 8.52
N SER A 44 -9.83 -6.65 7.75
CA SER A 44 -9.30 -6.76 6.39
C SER A 44 -7.84 -7.25 6.41
N VAL A 45 -7.11 -6.94 7.48
CA VAL A 45 -5.83 -7.54 7.87
C VAL A 45 -5.95 -8.10 9.28
N GLY A 46 -5.03 -8.97 9.70
CA GLY A 46 -5.04 -9.61 11.00
C GLY A 46 -5.09 -11.14 10.90
N LYS A 47 -5.58 -11.78 11.95
CA LYS A 47 -5.61 -13.25 12.06
C LYS A 47 -6.36 -13.88 10.88
N ASN A 48 -5.77 -14.91 10.29
CA ASN A 48 -6.30 -15.68 9.15
C ASN A 48 -6.34 -14.97 7.80
N THR A 49 -5.82 -13.73 7.69
CA THR A 49 -5.76 -13.02 6.40
C THR A 49 -4.44 -13.20 5.66
N GLY A 50 -3.43 -13.72 6.36
CA GLY A 50 -2.05 -13.77 5.88
C GLY A 50 -1.33 -12.42 5.87
N TRP A 51 -1.93 -11.39 6.48
CA TRP A 51 -1.40 -10.06 6.70
C TRP A 51 -1.53 -9.69 8.17
N LEU A 52 -0.54 -10.05 9.00
CA LEU A 52 -0.56 -9.73 10.42
C LEU A 52 0.17 -8.40 10.65
N PRO A 53 -0.46 -7.40 11.26
CA PRO A 53 0.21 -6.13 11.56
C PRO A 53 1.48 -6.37 12.40
N TYR A 54 2.56 -5.74 11.97
CA TYR A 54 3.85 -5.80 12.64
C TYR A 54 4.67 -4.57 12.22
N HIS A 55 4.21 -3.39 12.66
CA HIS A 55 4.85 -2.12 12.36
C HIS A 55 6.15 -2.01 13.15
N LEU A 56 7.14 -1.36 12.57
CA LEU A 56 8.40 -1.16 13.25
C LEU A 56 8.61 0.31 13.62
N GLY A 57 9.12 0.52 14.82
CA GLY A 57 9.69 1.79 15.25
C GLY A 57 11.21 1.65 15.39
N ILE A 58 11.93 2.62 14.90
CA ILE A 58 13.41 2.69 15.05
C ILE A 58 13.71 3.71 16.13
N LYS A 59 14.49 3.27 17.10
CA LYS A 59 15.00 4.14 18.17
C LYS A 59 16.49 4.38 18.00
N CYS A 60 16.92 5.60 18.26
CA CYS A 60 18.30 5.99 18.46
C CYS A 60 18.45 6.42 19.93
N GLU A 61 19.31 5.75 20.68
CA GLU A 61 19.55 6.06 22.11
C GLU A 61 18.25 6.20 22.94
N ASN A 62 17.25 5.31 22.68
CA ASN A 62 15.91 5.26 23.25
C ASN A 62 14.89 6.25 22.68
N GLU A 63 15.26 7.24 21.86
CA GLU A 63 14.33 8.14 21.20
C GLU A 63 13.82 7.53 19.89
N LEU A 64 12.50 7.60 19.66
CA LEU A 64 11.88 7.10 18.44
C LEU A 64 12.13 8.09 17.29
N ILE A 65 12.89 7.63 16.27
CA ILE A 65 13.33 8.47 15.16
C ILE A 65 12.64 8.14 13.83
N ALA A 66 12.13 6.91 13.65
CA ALA A 66 11.44 6.51 12.43
C ALA A 66 10.37 5.44 12.70
N LEU A 67 9.37 5.40 11.81
CA LEU A 67 8.26 4.44 11.80
C LEU A 67 8.16 3.77 10.43
N LEU A 68 7.83 2.49 10.41
CA LEU A 68 7.67 1.71 9.19
C LEU A 68 6.34 0.94 9.24
N PRO A 69 5.42 1.13 8.28
CA PRO A 69 4.26 0.26 8.14
C PRO A 69 4.75 -1.14 7.79
N GLY A 70 4.42 -2.13 8.59
CA GLY A 70 4.95 -3.48 8.43
C GLY A 70 3.92 -4.55 8.71
N TYR A 71 4.08 -5.68 8.00
CA TYR A 71 3.20 -6.84 8.15
C TYR A 71 3.97 -8.14 8.04
N ILE A 72 3.59 -9.10 8.88
CA ILE A 72 4.02 -10.49 8.73
C ILE A 72 3.17 -11.14 7.65
N LYS A 73 3.82 -11.77 6.69
CA LYS A 73 3.16 -12.48 5.60
C LYS A 73 3.35 -13.98 5.73
N THR A 74 2.23 -14.70 5.65
CA THR A 74 2.22 -16.18 5.61
C THR A 74 1.97 -16.75 4.22
N HIS A 75 1.69 -15.85 3.24
CA HIS A 75 1.55 -16.12 1.80
C HIS A 75 1.68 -14.81 1.02
N SER A 76 1.86 -14.84 -0.30
CA SER A 76 2.09 -13.64 -1.13
C SER A 76 0.82 -13.02 -1.74
N TYR A 77 -0.38 -13.47 -1.37
CA TYR A 77 -1.61 -12.87 -1.88
C TYR A 77 -1.80 -11.44 -1.37
N GLY A 78 -2.28 -10.57 -2.28
CA GLY A 78 -2.58 -9.18 -1.97
C GLY A 78 -1.37 -8.23 -1.95
N GLU A 79 -0.15 -8.73 -2.17
CA GLU A 79 1.06 -7.90 -2.26
C GLU A 79 1.21 -7.22 -3.62
N TYR A 80 0.61 -7.80 -4.68
CA TYR A 80 0.80 -7.42 -6.08
C TYR A 80 2.26 -7.49 -6.55
N ILE A 81 3.09 -8.23 -5.82
CA ILE A 81 4.44 -8.65 -6.21
C ILE A 81 4.38 -10.16 -6.50
N PHE A 82 4.71 -10.54 -7.73
CA PHE A 82 4.63 -11.95 -8.17
C PHE A 82 5.93 -12.67 -7.83
N ASP A 83 6.04 -13.16 -6.61
CA ASP A 83 7.23 -13.83 -6.07
C ASP A 83 7.08 -15.36 -5.93
N HIS A 84 6.09 -15.94 -6.57
CA HIS A 84 5.83 -17.39 -6.53
C HIS A 84 7.05 -18.22 -6.96
N ALA A 85 7.86 -17.72 -7.91
CA ALA A 85 9.08 -18.41 -8.34
C ALA A 85 10.10 -18.52 -7.19
N TRP A 86 10.20 -17.51 -6.34
CA TRP A 86 11.04 -17.51 -5.15
C TRP A 86 10.52 -18.49 -4.11
N ALA A 87 9.22 -18.44 -3.80
CA ALA A 87 8.60 -19.36 -2.86
C ALA A 87 8.76 -20.82 -3.29
N ASN A 88 8.61 -21.10 -4.59
CA ASN A 88 8.84 -22.44 -5.15
C ASN A 88 10.31 -22.88 -5.06
N ALA A 89 11.26 -21.98 -5.35
CA ALA A 89 12.70 -22.28 -5.24
C ALA A 89 13.07 -22.60 -3.78
N TYR A 90 12.58 -21.83 -2.81
CA TYR A 90 12.78 -22.12 -1.39
C TYR A 90 12.22 -23.51 -1.01
N ALA A 91 10.99 -23.80 -1.44
CA ALA A 91 10.36 -25.10 -1.18
C ALA A 91 11.15 -26.27 -1.80
N GLN A 92 11.69 -26.13 -3.03
CA GLN A 92 12.53 -27.14 -3.67
C GLN A 92 13.83 -27.43 -2.91
N HIS A 93 14.33 -26.46 -2.15
CA HIS A 93 15.52 -26.61 -1.32
C HIS A 93 15.22 -26.95 0.15
N GLY A 94 13.94 -27.23 0.50
CA GLY A 94 13.52 -27.54 1.86
C GLY A 94 13.62 -26.33 2.83
N ILE A 95 13.61 -25.12 2.30
CA ILE A 95 13.71 -23.87 3.08
C ILE A 95 12.36 -23.17 3.11
N ASN A 96 11.96 -22.68 4.28
CA ASN A 96 10.71 -21.95 4.42
C ASN A 96 10.82 -20.53 3.85
N TYR A 97 9.97 -20.16 2.90
CA TYR A 97 9.84 -18.79 2.39
C TYR A 97 8.99 -17.91 3.30
N TYR A 98 8.14 -18.49 4.11
CA TYR A 98 7.27 -17.82 5.07
C TYR A 98 7.58 -18.29 6.50
N PRO A 99 7.30 -17.47 7.53
CA PRO A 99 6.82 -16.09 7.44
C PRO A 99 7.91 -15.13 6.95
N LYS A 100 7.52 -14.12 6.18
CA LYS A 100 8.38 -13.00 5.79
C LYS A 100 7.80 -11.69 6.34
N TRP A 101 8.66 -10.71 6.56
CA TRP A 101 8.21 -9.36 6.91
C TRP A 101 8.23 -8.45 5.69
N ILE A 102 7.15 -7.70 5.48
CA ILE A 102 7.07 -6.72 4.40
C ILE A 102 6.74 -5.34 4.92
N ASN A 103 7.41 -4.34 4.39
CA ASN A 103 7.07 -2.94 4.51
C ASN A 103 6.22 -2.56 3.29
N ALA A 104 4.92 -2.42 3.49
CA ALA A 104 3.94 -2.18 2.43
C ALA A 104 2.64 -1.61 3.00
N ILE A 105 1.78 -1.09 2.11
CA ILE A 105 0.39 -0.81 2.43
C ILE A 105 -0.44 -2.01 1.92
N PRO A 106 -1.22 -2.68 2.76
CA PRO A 106 -1.99 -3.85 2.35
C PRO A 106 -2.91 -3.54 1.17
N PHE A 107 -2.92 -4.44 0.19
CA PHE A 107 -3.79 -4.41 -0.99
C PHE A 107 -3.67 -3.15 -1.87
N THR A 108 -2.61 -2.35 -1.64
CA THR A 108 -2.44 -1.02 -2.26
C THR A 108 -1.07 -0.92 -2.92
N PRO A 109 -0.94 -1.32 -4.20
CA PRO A 109 0.34 -1.30 -4.93
C PRO A 109 0.67 0.12 -5.43
N VAL A 110 0.71 1.08 -4.53
CA VAL A 110 1.01 2.49 -4.82
C VAL A 110 2.39 2.84 -4.30
N THR A 111 3.19 3.46 -5.15
CA THR A 111 4.49 4.02 -4.75
C THR A 111 4.29 5.13 -3.73
N ALA A 112 4.92 4.97 -2.56
CA ALA A 112 4.83 5.95 -1.48
C ALA A 112 6.07 5.85 -0.59
N GLN A 113 6.17 6.74 0.38
CA GLN A 113 7.15 6.68 1.45
C GLN A 113 6.96 5.38 2.25
N ARG A 114 8.07 4.71 2.59
CA ARG A 114 8.10 3.45 3.34
C ARG A 114 8.71 3.60 4.72
N ILE A 115 9.50 4.65 4.93
CA ILE A 115 10.10 5.00 6.21
C ILE A 115 9.63 6.41 6.57
N GLY A 116 8.79 6.51 7.58
CA GLY A 116 8.35 7.77 8.15
C GLY A 116 9.37 8.29 9.15
N TRP A 117 9.95 9.46 8.91
CA TRP A 117 10.93 10.05 9.80
C TRP A 117 10.26 11.04 10.75
N ILE A 118 10.54 10.90 12.04
CA ILE A 118 9.95 11.71 13.11
C ILE A 118 10.78 12.97 13.35
N GLU A 119 12.10 12.81 13.30
CA GLU A 119 13.07 13.88 13.54
C GLU A 119 13.92 14.13 12.32
N ASP A 120 14.54 15.31 12.27
CA ASP A 120 15.48 15.70 11.22
C ASP A 120 16.89 15.13 11.50
N VAL A 121 16.97 13.80 11.52
CA VAL A 121 18.24 13.10 11.54
C VAL A 121 18.82 13.08 10.13
N ALA A 122 20.15 12.89 10.02
CA ALA A 122 20.79 12.69 8.73
C ALA A 122 20.34 11.36 8.08
N GLN A 123 19.07 11.31 7.68
CA GLN A 123 18.24 10.14 7.36
C GLN A 123 18.98 9.13 6.49
N TRP A 124 19.60 9.62 5.43
CA TRP A 124 20.26 8.75 4.45
C TRP A 124 21.62 8.25 4.92
N GLN A 125 22.29 8.96 5.83
CA GLN A 125 23.57 8.54 6.38
C GLN A 125 23.41 7.37 7.38
N VAL A 126 22.28 7.34 8.10
CA VAL A 126 22.01 6.29 9.10
C VAL A 126 21.23 5.10 8.52
N LEU A 127 20.65 5.24 7.30
CA LEU A 127 19.81 4.22 6.69
C LEU A 127 20.49 2.83 6.59
N PRO A 128 21.76 2.70 6.17
CA PRO A 128 22.40 1.38 6.11
C PRO A 128 22.45 0.67 7.47
N GLN A 129 22.75 1.41 8.55
CA GLN A 129 22.78 0.86 9.91
C GLN A 129 21.39 0.47 10.40
N ILE A 130 20.36 1.26 10.06
CA ILE A 130 18.97 0.95 10.37
C ILE A 130 18.53 -0.33 9.66
N ILE A 131 18.88 -0.50 8.38
CA ILE A 131 18.54 -1.72 7.62
C ILE A 131 19.20 -2.95 8.24
N GLU A 132 20.46 -2.87 8.63
CA GLU A 132 21.12 -3.99 9.32
C GLU A 132 20.50 -4.27 10.69
N CYS A 133 20.10 -3.24 11.45
CA CYS A 133 19.39 -3.40 12.71
C CYS A 133 18.02 -4.09 12.52
N ILE A 134 17.25 -3.71 11.49
CA ILE A 134 15.99 -4.35 11.14
C ILE A 134 16.21 -5.82 10.74
N LYS A 135 17.21 -6.09 9.90
CA LYS A 135 17.55 -7.46 9.47
C LYS A 135 17.89 -8.35 10.66
N ALA A 136 18.76 -7.88 11.55
CA ALA A 136 19.15 -8.61 12.75
C ALA A 136 17.93 -8.88 13.65
N PHE A 137 17.12 -7.85 13.94
CA PHE A 137 15.92 -7.97 14.75
C PHE A 137 14.94 -9.00 14.18
N LEU A 138 14.67 -8.96 12.87
CA LEU A 138 13.72 -9.87 12.22
C LEU A 138 14.30 -11.29 12.06
N TYR A 139 15.61 -11.42 11.89
CA TYR A 139 16.27 -12.73 11.89
C TYR A 139 16.10 -13.44 13.24
N ASP A 140 16.31 -12.74 14.35
CA ASP A 140 16.11 -13.26 15.70
C ASP A 140 14.64 -13.68 15.97
N GLN A 141 13.69 -13.09 15.26
CA GLN A 141 12.27 -13.47 15.28
C GLN A 141 11.92 -14.57 14.25
N HIS A 142 12.92 -15.20 13.63
CA HIS A 142 12.79 -16.29 12.66
C HIS A 142 12.01 -15.94 11.38
N PHE A 143 12.06 -14.68 10.94
CA PHE A 143 11.55 -14.31 9.61
C PHE A 143 12.52 -14.75 8.51
N SER A 144 11.97 -15.27 7.42
CA SER A 144 12.75 -15.75 6.28
C SER A 144 13.43 -14.61 5.49
N SER A 145 12.78 -13.46 5.44
CA SER A 145 13.24 -12.32 4.63
C SER A 145 12.54 -11.01 5.00
N VAL A 146 13.14 -9.91 4.54
CA VAL A 146 12.67 -8.53 4.71
C VAL A 146 12.44 -7.92 3.34
N HIS A 147 11.27 -7.34 3.09
CA HIS A 147 10.93 -6.73 1.81
C HIS A 147 10.42 -5.30 1.97
N PHE A 148 10.94 -4.38 1.17
CA PHE A 148 10.42 -3.03 1.01
C PHE A 148 9.71 -2.95 -0.35
N LEU A 149 8.38 -2.79 -0.35
CA LEU A 149 7.57 -2.84 -1.56
C LEU A 149 7.08 -1.45 -1.96
N PHE A 150 7.21 -1.12 -3.25
CA PHE A 150 6.71 0.14 -3.81
C PHE A 150 7.24 1.39 -3.11
N ALA A 151 8.52 1.40 -2.72
CA ALA A 151 9.17 2.61 -2.23
C ALA A 151 9.12 3.72 -3.30
N ASN A 152 8.98 4.98 -2.88
CA ASN A 152 9.05 6.10 -3.80
C ASN A 152 10.46 6.24 -4.41
N HIS A 153 10.59 7.06 -5.46
CA HIS A 153 11.86 7.16 -6.19
C HIS A 153 13.03 7.57 -5.30
N GLN A 154 12.85 8.53 -4.41
CA GLN A 154 13.90 9.04 -3.53
C GLN A 154 14.38 7.96 -2.54
N GLU A 155 13.46 7.30 -1.85
CA GLU A 155 13.80 6.20 -0.94
C GLU A 155 14.44 5.03 -1.67
N HIS A 156 13.91 4.68 -2.85
CA HIS A 156 14.46 3.60 -3.66
C HIS A 156 15.93 3.84 -3.99
N GLN A 157 16.31 5.09 -4.39
CA GLN A 157 17.70 5.44 -4.67
C GLN A 157 18.62 5.27 -3.45
N GLN A 158 18.08 5.39 -2.24
CA GLN A 158 18.84 5.19 -1.00
C GLN A 158 18.86 3.71 -0.58
N LEU A 159 17.73 3.02 -0.71
CA LEU A 159 17.64 1.59 -0.36
C LEU A 159 18.56 0.72 -1.21
N ILE A 160 18.78 1.03 -2.48
CA ILE A 160 19.70 0.30 -3.35
C ILE A 160 21.19 0.48 -2.96
N GLN A 161 21.51 1.48 -2.13
CA GLN A 161 22.85 1.66 -1.57
C GLN A 161 23.07 0.83 -0.30
N THR A 162 22.05 0.14 0.19
CA THR A 162 22.10 -0.76 1.35
C THR A 162 22.30 -2.21 0.88
N PRO A 163 22.64 -3.17 1.78
CA PRO A 163 22.78 -4.58 1.41
C PRO A 163 21.46 -5.30 1.04
N LEU A 164 20.46 -4.59 0.57
CA LEU A 164 19.20 -5.16 0.06
C LEU A 164 19.33 -5.55 -1.41
N LEU A 165 18.75 -6.68 -1.77
CA LEU A 165 18.66 -7.11 -3.16
C LEU A 165 17.60 -6.28 -3.89
N HIS A 166 17.99 -5.74 -5.02
CA HIS A 166 17.11 -4.90 -5.84
C HIS A 166 16.32 -5.74 -6.86
N ARG A 167 15.00 -5.56 -6.87
CA ARG A 167 14.11 -6.18 -7.84
C ARG A 167 13.26 -5.14 -8.53
N LEU A 168 13.26 -5.14 -9.86
CA LEU A 168 12.40 -4.30 -10.68
C LEU A 168 11.15 -5.05 -11.13
N SER A 169 10.05 -4.34 -11.18
CA SER A 169 8.78 -4.78 -11.73
C SER A 169 8.19 -3.65 -12.58
N LEU A 170 7.34 -4.00 -13.54
CA LEU A 170 6.72 -3.02 -14.42
C LEU A 170 5.31 -2.70 -13.92
N GLN A 171 5.01 -1.41 -13.80
CA GLN A 171 3.69 -0.89 -13.50
C GLN A 171 3.31 0.17 -14.53
N PHE A 172 2.07 0.12 -15.03
CA PHE A 172 1.57 1.14 -15.95
C PHE A 172 0.95 2.30 -15.16
N GLU A 173 1.39 3.50 -15.46
CA GLU A 173 0.93 4.73 -14.82
C GLU A 173 0.45 5.72 -15.89
N TRP A 174 -0.69 6.33 -15.66
CA TRP A 174 -1.13 7.46 -16.45
C TRP A 174 -0.64 8.76 -15.80
N ARG A 175 0.07 9.59 -16.57
CA ARG A 175 0.54 10.90 -16.12
C ARG A 175 -0.16 11.99 -16.90
N ASN A 176 -0.74 12.96 -16.18
CA ASN A 176 -1.29 14.14 -16.80
C ASN A 176 -0.16 14.97 -17.44
N GLN A 177 -0.32 15.27 -18.73
CA GLN A 177 0.62 16.12 -19.49
C GLN A 177 0.04 17.52 -19.72
N THR A 178 -0.67 18.05 -18.75
CA THR A 178 -1.32 19.38 -18.81
C THR A 178 -2.36 19.52 -19.92
N TYR A 179 -3.11 18.45 -20.19
CA TYR A 179 -4.19 18.49 -21.16
C TYR A 179 -5.25 19.51 -20.76
N THR A 180 -5.68 20.34 -21.73
CA THR A 180 -6.69 21.38 -21.52
C THR A 180 -8.08 20.75 -21.30
N ASP A 181 -8.37 19.66 -22.01
CA ASP A 181 -9.61 18.91 -21.91
C ASP A 181 -9.44 17.45 -22.37
N PHE A 182 -10.55 16.72 -22.43
CA PHE A 182 -10.52 15.32 -22.85
C PHE A 182 -10.27 15.14 -24.36
N ASP A 183 -10.64 16.08 -25.20
CA ASP A 183 -10.39 16.00 -26.65
C ASP A 183 -8.90 16.28 -26.95
N ASP A 184 -8.28 17.17 -26.19
CA ASP A 184 -6.82 17.37 -26.22
C ASP A 184 -6.08 16.06 -25.83
N PHE A 185 -6.46 15.43 -24.70
CA PHE A 185 -5.94 14.11 -24.36
C PHE A 185 -6.13 13.09 -25.49
N LEU A 186 -7.31 13.05 -26.11
CA LEU A 186 -7.55 12.17 -27.25
C LEU A 186 -6.67 12.51 -28.45
N GLY A 187 -6.31 13.78 -28.63
CA GLY A 187 -5.36 14.24 -29.63
C GLY A 187 -4.00 13.56 -29.55
N HIS A 188 -3.53 13.31 -28.34
CA HIS A 188 -2.25 12.66 -28.05
C HIS A 188 -2.31 11.11 -28.15
N CYS A 189 -3.52 10.53 -28.24
CA CYS A 189 -3.67 9.10 -28.45
C CYS A 189 -3.43 8.69 -29.93
N THR A 190 -2.99 7.44 -30.14
CA THR A 190 -2.96 6.86 -31.49
C THR A 190 -4.36 6.87 -32.11
N SER A 191 -4.47 6.97 -33.43
CA SER A 191 -5.76 6.99 -34.15
C SER A 191 -6.67 5.80 -33.80
N ARG A 192 -6.07 4.61 -33.62
CA ARG A 192 -6.77 3.39 -33.20
C ARG A 192 -7.38 3.55 -31.78
N LYS A 193 -6.59 4.02 -30.82
CA LYS A 193 -7.00 4.18 -29.42
C LYS A 193 -8.07 5.27 -29.30
N ARG A 194 -7.87 6.42 -29.97
CA ARG A 194 -8.83 7.52 -30.05
C ARG A 194 -10.18 7.07 -30.56
N ARG A 195 -10.20 6.30 -31.66
CA ARG A 195 -11.43 5.75 -32.23
C ARG A 195 -12.14 4.79 -31.27
N SER A 196 -11.40 3.91 -30.60
CA SER A 196 -11.96 2.99 -29.60
C SER A 196 -12.66 3.76 -28.46
N ILE A 197 -11.98 4.71 -27.86
CA ILE A 197 -12.50 5.52 -26.75
C ILE A 197 -13.75 6.30 -27.18
N ARG A 198 -13.72 6.94 -28.36
CA ARG A 198 -14.90 7.66 -28.88
C ARG A 198 -16.09 6.71 -29.12
N LYS A 199 -15.85 5.50 -29.61
CA LYS A 199 -16.89 4.48 -29.81
C LYS A 199 -17.49 4.04 -28.46
N GLU A 200 -16.68 3.81 -27.45
CA GLU A 200 -17.13 3.42 -26.10
C GLU A 200 -18.01 4.53 -25.48
N ARG A 201 -17.55 5.78 -25.51
CA ARG A 201 -18.33 6.93 -25.01
C ARG A 201 -19.66 7.13 -25.77
N LYS A 202 -19.66 6.90 -27.09
CA LYS A 202 -20.89 6.96 -27.89
C LYS A 202 -21.90 5.90 -27.46
N LYS A 203 -21.44 4.67 -27.14
CA LYS A 203 -22.32 3.60 -26.63
C LYS A 203 -23.01 3.99 -25.32
N ILE A 204 -22.26 4.56 -24.37
CA ILE A 204 -22.81 5.01 -23.08
C ILE A 204 -23.94 6.03 -23.31
N LYS A 205 -23.69 7.05 -24.18
CA LYS A 205 -24.72 8.03 -24.54
C LYS A 205 -25.94 7.39 -25.19
N GLN A 206 -25.74 6.42 -26.08
CA GLN A 206 -26.84 5.72 -26.75
C GLN A 206 -27.70 4.87 -25.81
N GLN A 207 -27.07 4.38 -24.71
CA GLN A 207 -27.80 3.63 -23.68
C GLN A 207 -28.44 4.52 -22.62
N GLN A 208 -28.40 5.85 -22.78
CA GLN A 208 -28.98 6.84 -21.86
C GLN A 208 -28.44 6.71 -20.42
N ILE A 209 -27.17 6.24 -20.27
CA ILE A 209 -26.53 6.12 -18.97
C ILE A 209 -26.08 7.51 -18.53
N THR A 210 -26.55 7.96 -17.38
CA THR A 210 -26.10 9.18 -16.72
C THR A 210 -24.89 8.87 -15.85
N ILE A 211 -23.85 9.69 -15.95
CA ILE A 211 -22.64 9.60 -15.13
C ILE A 211 -22.59 10.83 -14.24
N GLU A 212 -22.57 10.61 -12.94
CA GLU A 212 -22.47 11.65 -11.93
C GLU A 212 -21.19 11.49 -11.12
N ARG A 213 -20.55 12.62 -10.77
CA ARG A 213 -19.40 12.63 -9.82
C ARG A 213 -19.90 13.06 -8.47
N LEU A 214 -19.67 12.20 -7.49
CA LEU A 214 -20.03 12.47 -6.10
C LEU A 214 -18.77 12.73 -5.29
N HIS A 215 -18.79 13.76 -4.45
CA HIS A 215 -17.67 14.12 -3.59
C HIS A 215 -18.11 14.17 -2.14
N GLY A 216 -17.29 13.64 -1.24
CA GLY A 216 -17.38 13.84 0.20
C GLY A 216 -18.80 13.62 0.73
N SER A 217 -19.43 14.66 1.24
CA SER A 217 -20.76 14.60 1.87
C SER A 217 -21.92 14.21 0.92
N LYS A 218 -21.71 14.25 -0.40
CA LYS A 218 -22.70 13.77 -1.38
C LYS A 218 -22.71 12.26 -1.54
N ILE A 219 -21.70 11.57 -1.06
CA ILE A 219 -21.65 10.11 -1.07
C ILE A 219 -22.49 9.61 0.11
N THR A 220 -23.50 8.81 -0.15
CA THR A 220 -24.41 8.27 0.88
C THR A 220 -23.99 6.84 1.29
N PRO A 221 -24.50 6.32 2.43
CA PRO A 221 -24.31 4.92 2.78
C PRO A 221 -24.80 3.93 1.71
N GLU A 222 -25.80 4.31 0.91
CA GLU A 222 -26.26 3.49 -0.21
C GLU A 222 -25.24 3.41 -1.33
N HIS A 223 -24.59 4.54 -1.66
CA HIS A 223 -23.50 4.56 -2.64
C HIS A 223 -22.35 3.67 -2.20
N MET A 224 -21.98 3.71 -0.90
CA MET A 224 -20.93 2.87 -0.35
C MET A 224 -21.30 1.38 -0.44
N ARG A 225 -22.54 1.03 -0.08
CA ARG A 225 -23.04 -0.36 -0.15
C ARG A 225 -23.02 -0.89 -1.57
N PHE A 226 -23.53 -0.09 -2.51
CA PHE A 226 -23.48 -0.42 -3.94
C PHE A 226 -22.04 -0.60 -4.44
N PHE A 227 -21.12 0.29 -4.03
CA PHE A 227 -19.71 0.18 -4.39
C PHE A 227 -19.11 -1.13 -3.86
N TYR A 228 -19.39 -1.48 -2.60
CA TYR A 228 -18.91 -2.74 -2.01
C TYR A 228 -19.44 -3.96 -2.77
N ASP A 229 -20.71 -3.97 -3.16
CA ASP A 229 -21.28 -5.06 -3.96
C ASP A 229 -20.59 -5.18 -5.33
N CYS A 230 -20.32 -4.07 -5.99
CA CYS A 230 -19.53 -4.04 -7.24
C CYS A 230 -18.11 -4.57 -7.04
N TYR A 231 -17.44 -4.18 -5.96
CA TYR A 231 -16.12 -4.67 -5.58
C TYR A 231 -16.13 -6.20 -5.42
N ARG A 232 -17.03 -6.72 -4.59
CA ARG A 232 -17.18 -8.15 -4.32
C ARG A 232 -17.46 -8.96 -5.58
N VAL A 233 -18.43 -8.55 -6.38
CA VAL A 233 -18.79 -9.21 -7.64
C VAL A 233 -17.61 -9.21 -8.63
N THR A 234 -16.83 -8.14 -8.67
CA THR A 234 -15.65 -8.05 -9.54
C THR A 234 -14.59 -9.06 -9.14
N TYR A 235 -14.32 -9.21 -7.85
CA TYR A 235 -13.36 -10.19 -7.34
C TYR A 235 -13.86 -11.63 -7.56
N LEU A 236 -15.13 -11.92 -7.29
CA LEU A 236 -15.73 -13.22 -7.58
C LEU A 236 -15.57 -13.63 -9.04
N LYS A 237 -15.83 -12.72 -9.97
CA LYS A 237 -15.71 -12.98 -11.42
C LYS A 237 -14.27 -13.18 -11.87
N ARG A 238 -13.29 -12.50 -11.27
CA ARG A 238 -11.90 -12.50 -11.72
C ARG A 238 -11.00 -13.47 -10.98
N SER A 239 -11.25 -13.71 -9.71
CA SER A 239 -10.35 -14.41 -8.80
C SER A 239 -11.02 -15.51 -7.98
N GLY A 240 -12.34 -15.67 -8.09
CA GLY A 240 -13.08 -16.71 -7.39
C GLY A 240 -13.24 -16.49 -5.88
N HIS A 241 -12.93 -15.29 -5.37
CA HIS A 241 -13.12 -14.92 -3.96
C HIS A 241 -13.75 -13.53 -3.85
N GLU A 242 -14.26 -13.15 -2.68
CA GLU A 242 -15.03 -11.92 -2.48
C GLU A 242 -14.17 -10.64 -2.32
N GLY A 243 -12.87 -10.73 -2.52
CA GLY A 243 -11.92 -9.65 -2.30
C GLY A 243 -11.20 -9.75 -0.96
N TYR A 244 -10.36 -8.77 -0.67
CA TYR A 244 -9.54 -8.70 0.54
C TYR A 244 -10.13 -7.78 1.60
N LEU A 245 -10.89 -6.76 1.17
CA LEU A 245 -11.46 -5.73 2.03
C LEU A 245 -12.87 -6.11 2.46
N THR A 246 -13.16 -5.98 3.74
CA THR A 246 -14.48 -6.29 4.31
C THR A 246 -15.47 -5.16 4.10
N HIS A 247 -16.76 -5.42 4.26
CA HIS A 247 -17.79 -4.37 4.27
C HIS A 247 -17.52 -3.32 5.36
N SER A 248 -17.12 -3.76 6.54
CA SER A 248 -16.77 -2.88 7.66
C SER A 248 -15.61 -1.93 7.35
N PHE A 249 -14.63 -2.36 6.53
CA PHE A 249 -13.58 -1.45 6.07
C PHE A 249 -14.14 -0.27 5.29
N PHE A 250 -15.04 -0.53 4.34
CA PHE A 250 -15.66 0.54 3.54
C PHE A 250 -16.54 1.46 4.38
N GLU A 251 -17.28 0.92 5.35
CA GLU A 251 -18.08 1.74 6.29
C GLU A 251 -17.20 2.69 7.10
N GLN A 252 -16.13 2.18 7.72
CA GLN A 252 -15.19 2.98 8.51
C GLN A 252 -14.45 3.99 7.64
N LEU A 253 -13.95 3.56 6.49
CA LEU A 253 -13.27 4.44 5.54
C LEU A 253 -14.19 5.58 5.10
N PHE A 254 -15.43 5.27 4.76
CA PHE A 254 -16.44 6.26 4.36
C PHE A 254 -16.72 7.27 5.49
N ALA A 255 -16.91 6.80 6.73
CA ALA A 255 -17.21 7.66 7.86
C ALA A 255 -16.12 8.72 8.12
N HIS A 256 -14.86 8.39 7.89
CA HIS A 256 -13.73 9.25 8.29
C HIS A 256 -12.94 9.86 7.13
N PHE A 257 -13.01 9.24 5.94
CA PHE A 257 -12.29 9.69 4.75
C PHE A 257 -13.19 10.33 3.68
N ALA A 258 -14.48 10.52 3.96
CA ALA A 258 -15.44 11.05 2.97
C ALA A 258 -14.93 12.31 2.24
N LYS A 259 -14.28 13.23 2.96
CA LYS A 259 -13.70 14.46 2.38
C LYS A 259 -12.58 14.22 1.35
N HIS A 260 -11.98 13.04 1.34
CA HIS A 260 -10.92 12.64 0.42
C HIS A 260 -11.42 11.69 -0.67
N MET A 261 -12.73 11.39 -0.71
CA MET A 261 -13.35 10.47 -1.67
C MET A 261 -13.97 11.22 -2.83
N LEU A 262 -13.90 10.58 -3.99
CA LEU A 262 -14.52 10.98 -5.24
C LEU A 262 -15.30 9.81 -5.82
#